data_7c767ebd1e53e9564589e279f8aeb6aa
#
_entry.id   7c767ebd1e53e9564589e279f8aeb6aa
#
_cell.length_a   1.000
_cell.length_b   1.000
_cell.length_c   1.000
_cell.angle_alpha   90.00
_cell.angle_beta   90.00
_cell.angle_gamma   90.00
#
_symmetry.space_group_name_H-M   'P 1'
#
loop_
_entity.id
_entity.type
_entity.pdbx_description
1 polymer ?
#
loop_
_entity_poly.entity_id
_entity_poly.type
_entity_poly.pdbx_seq_one_letter_code
_entity_poly.pdbx_strand_id
1 'polypeptide(L)'
;MKSIFPTRIAVLTVILLSCIVSVYAQASFKVIPPRNVIAGQNFHIIYRLTNGEGTSLNAPTVNGCKLLTPRPGMSTMQSVQIINGQQSSSTTIDYTFTYRAEKDGTFTIPAASIDVDGKTLRTAQASFKILPPDKNAPRQQQGGYSNPMSIFDEYDAGEESRPEISKNDIFVRVILNKNHAYEGEAIECTLKLYTKFERINSFMVTSPPTFDGFLIDEIDTQAQLNQVEHYNGQNYITAVLKKCIIFPQKSGKLTINSGKYDLSVVQLERVSNGFFISARPVEKEVHLQPFSQSVEITPLPQPQPAGFTGAVGHYTFESSLSNSTPRTGEAISLRYIATGTGNIKYVTIPKPQIPSEFEQYTPKTDTNARIAGNTLTGTMTAEYTIVPQNVGKFKIPAQEFTYFDLAKKQYVTLTAAGYELEVAKGSGTTAYTDQHDIEAKNTDILHIKTGDKSLSKDHTPLISRWWYWALFAGLLIISIAGVAVARHQMRLDADVVGRRTSRANKVAKKRLRSAELFMKKHQSEQFYQEVLRALWGYLSDKLNIPVSQLTRQNIVDNLAHRGVSDEICNEIVVILDECEMARYTPDSSLDSNVEAIYDKAVQAINALDKSKLSPR
;
A
#
# COMPACT_ATOMS: atom_id res chain seq x y z
N MET A 1 -56.99 23.32 8.07
CA MET A 1 -55.63 22.76 8.13
C MET A 1 -55.70 21.36 7.60
N LYS A 2 -55.48 21.17 6.29
CA LYS A 2 -55.52 19.85 5.59
C LYS A 2 -54.15 19.22 5.66
N SER A 3 -54.13 17.94 6.03
CA SER A 3 -52.99 17.06 6.27
C SER A 3 -51.99 16.97 5.09
N ILE A 4 -50.82 17.53 5.29
CA ILE A 4 -49.66 17.44 4.36
C ILE A 4 -48.72 16.29 4.79
N PHE A 5 -49.09 15.49 5.77
CA PHE A 5 -48.23 14.45 6.38
C PHE A 5 -48.07 13.14 5.60
N PRO A 6 -49.04 12.64 4.81
CA PRO A 6 -48.85 11.36 4.14
C PRO A 6 -48.00 11.42 2.86
N THR A 7 -47.95 12.57 2.16
CA THR A 7 -47.21 12.70 0.91
C THR A 7 -45.68 12.81 1.12
N ARG A 8 -45.24 13.38 2.23
CA ARG A 8 -43.80 13.48 2.53
C ARG A 8 -43.20 12.12 2.97
N ILE A 9 -43.96 11.28 3.64
CA ILE A 9 -43.52 9.91 4.02
C ILE A 9 -43.49 9.02 2.80
N ALA A 10 -44.44 9.13 1.86
CA ALA A 10 -44.44 8.36 0.63
C ALA A 10 -43.28 8.75 -0.30
N VAL A 11 -42.90 10.03 -0.36
CA VAL A 11 -41.73 10.49 -1.12
C VAL A 11 -40.43 10.02 -0.47
N LEU A 12 -40.32 10.03 0.87
CA LEU A 12 -39.14 9.52 1.56
C LEU A 12 -38.98 8.01 1.43
N THR A 13 -40.07 7.23 1.43
CA THR A 13 -40.02 5.78 1.18
C THR A 13 -39.68 5.46 -0.27
N VAL A 14 -40.14 6.23 -1.24
CA VAL A 14 -39.75 6.06 -2.66
C VAL A 14 -38.29 6.41 -2.87
N ILE A 15 -37.76 7.46 -2.20
CA ILE A 15 -36.33 7.81 -2.25
C ILE A 15 -35.48 6.74 -1.53
N LEU A 16 -35.95 6.16 -0.42
CA LEU A 16 -35.26 5.06 0.25
C LEU A 16 -35.29 3.77 -0.57
N LEU A 17 -36.37 3.48 -1.30
CA LEU A 17 -36.47 2.32 -2.20
C LEU A 17 -35.65 2.48 -3.47
N SER A 18 -35.43 3.71 -3.95
CA SER A 18 -34.59 3.98 -5.14
C SER A 18 -33.08 3.89 -4.82
N CYS A 19 -32.68 3.88 -3.56
CA CYS A 19 -31.28 3.69 -3.14
C CYS A 19 -30.86 2.19 -3.04
N ILE A 20 -31.77 1.24 -3.25
CA ILE A 20 -31.42 -0.18 -3.41
C ILE A 20 -31.14 -0.45 -4.90
N VAL A 21 -30.31 0.37 -5.53
CA VAL A 21 -29.63 -0.04 -6.75
C VAL A 21 -28.54 -1.00 -6.29
N SER A 22 -28.80 -2.29 -6.49
CA SER A 22 -27.78 -3.31 -6.36
C SER A 22 -26.58 -2.88 -7.18
N VAL A 23 -25.52 -2.47 -6.53
CA VAL A 23 -24.23 -2.20 -7.18
C VAL A 23 -23.71 -3.56 -7.63
N TYR A 24 -24.19 -4.03 -8.78
CA TYR A 24 -23.50 -5.10 -9.48
C TYR A 24 -22.11 -4.58 -9.80
N ALA A 25 -21.11 -5.24 -9.26
CA ALA A 25 -19.73 -4.90 -9.55
C ALA A 25 -19.54 -4.97 -11.07
N GLN A 26 -19.36 -3.81 -11.69
CA GLN A 26 -19.28 -3.68 -13.15
C GLN A 26 -18.08 -4.48 -13.67
N ALA A 27 -18.29 -5.28 -14.71
CA ALA A 27 -17.22 -6.01 -15.36
C ALA A 27 -16.12 -5.05 -15.82
N SER A 28 -14.87 -5.35 -15.50
CA SER A 28 -13.72 -4.54 -15.92
C SER A 28 -12.68 -5.40 -16.62
N PHE A 29 -12.13 -4.87 -17.74
CA PHE A 29 -11.11 -5.53 -18.53
C PHE A 29 -9.86 -4.66 -18.61
N LYS A 30 -8.71 -5.19 -18.14
CA LYS A 30 -7.44 -4.44 -18.04
C LYS A 30 -6.29 -5.27 -18.55
N VAL A 31 -5.29 -4.62 -19.17
CA VAL A 31 -4.01 -5.22 -19.48
C VAL A 31 -3.03 -4.97 -18.34
N ILE A 32 -2.29 -5.99 -17.96
CA ILE A 32 -1.17 -5.92 -17.01
C ILE A 32 0.10 -6.04 -17.84
N PRO A 33 0.83 -4.92 -18.05
CA PRO A 33 2.05 -4.95 -18.83
C PRO A 33 3.13 -5.77 -18.11
N PRO A 34 4.00 -6.45 -18.86
CA PRO A 34 5.08 -7.22 -18.27
C PRO A 34 6.10 -6.28 -17.62
N ARG A 35 6.75 -6.79 -16.59
CA ARG A 35 7.88 -6.14 -15.93
C ARG A 35 9.15 -6.92 -16.21
N ASN A 36 10.28 -6.22 -16.24
CA ASN A 36 11.62 -6.86 -16.28
C ASN A 36 11.84 -7.76 -17.50
N VAL A 37 11.44 -7.31 -18.69
CA VAL A 37 11.64 -8.05 -19.93
C VAL A 37 13.04 -7.80 -20.49
N ILE A 38 13.74 -8.87 -20.88
CA ILE A 38 15.08 -8.84 -21.49
C ILE A 38 14.97 -9.36 -22.91
N ALA A 39 15.65 -8.73 -23.86
CA ALA A 39 15.66 -9.17 -25.26
C ALA A 39 16.20 -10.61 -25.37
N GLY A 40 15.55 -11.41 -26.20
CA GLY A 40 15.83 -12.84 -26.36
C GLY A 40 15.09 -13.76 -25.39
N GLN A 41 14.46 -13.24 -24.35
CA GLN A 41 13.71 -14.02 -23.36
C GLN A 41 12.21 -14.06 -23.66
N ASN A 42 11.54 -15.06 -23.11
CA ASN A 42 10.09 -15.19 -23.14
C ASN A 42 9.50 -14.39 -21.97
N PHE A 43 8.35 -13.76 -22.21
CA PHE A 43 7.62 -13.01 -21.20
C PHE A 43 6.12 -13.17 -21.38
N HIS A 44 5.35 -12.75 -20.38
CA HIS A 44 3.91 -12.89 -20.37
C HIS A 44 3.22 -11.53 -20.38
N ILE A 45 2.17 -11.41 -21.19
CA ILE A 45 1.18 -10.31 -21.12
C ILE A 45 -0.10 -10.90 -20.55
N ILE A 46 -0.59 -10.30 -19.48
CA ILE A 46 -1.78 -10.78 -18.77
C ILE A 46 -2.93 -9.79 -19.03
N TYR A 47 -4.05 -10.32 -19.50
CA TYR A 47 -5.30 -9.58 -19.59
C TYR A 47 -6.24 -10.05 -18.50
N ARG A 48 -6.59 -9.15 -17.61
CA ARG A 48 -7.42 -9.43 -16.43
C ARG A 48 -8.85 -8.97 -16.66
N LEU A 49 -9.76 -9.92 -16.58
CA LEU A 49 -11.20 -9.69 -16.56
C LEU A 49 -11.71 -9.91 -15.13
N THR A 50 -12.40 -8.91 -14.58
CA THR A 50 -13.01 -8.99 -13.25
C THR A 50 -14.53 -8.89 -13.38
N ASN A 51 -15.25 -9.77 -12.68
CA ASN A 51 -16.72 -9.83 -12.62
C ASN A 51 -17.41 -10.02 -13.99
N GLY A 52 -16.94 -10.99 -14.76
CA GLY A 52 -17.54 -11.37 -16.02
C GLY A 52 -16.93 -12.64 -16.58
N GLU A 53 -17.63 -13.29 -17.49
CA GLU A 53 -17.13 -14.39 -18.30
C GLU A 53 -16.94 -13.89 -19.73
N GLY A 54 -15.71 -13.98 -20.24
CA GLY A 54 -15.38 -13.44 -21.53
C GLY A 54 -15.14 -14.53 -22.58
N THR A 55 -15.56 -14.24 -23.79
CA THR A 55 -15.34 -15.08 -24.97
C THR A 55 -14.53 -14.29 -26.03
N SER A 56 -13.85 -15.02 -26.91
CA SER A 56 -13.20 -14.45 -28.11
C SER A 56 -12.09 -13.43 -27.86
N LEU A 57 -11.23 -13.65 -26.85
CA LEU A 57 -10.03 -12.83 -26.70
C LEU A 57 -8.94 -13.29 -27.67
N ASN A 58 -8.56 -12.40 -28.59
CA ASN A 58 -7.44 -12.60 -29.50
C ASN A 58 -6.18 -11.87 -28.98
N ALA A 59 -5.03 -12.53 -29.12
CA ALA A 59 -3.74 -11.92 -28.79
C ALA A 59 -3.46 -10.74 -29.72
N PRO A 60 -3.24 -9.52 -29.19
CA PRO A 60 -2.84 -8.39 -30.03
C PRO A 60 -1.41 -8.57 -30.53
N THR A 61 -1.15 -8.10 -31.75
CA THR A 61 0.21 -8.05 -32.31
C THR A 61 1.00 -6.95 -31.60
N VAL A 62 2.10 -7.33 -30.97
CA VAL A 62 3.04 -6.40 -30.35
C VAL A 62 4.29 -6.30 -31.23
N ASN A 63 4.54 -5.10 -31.78
CA ASN A 63 5.70 -4.88 -32.65
C ASN A 63 7.00 -5.22 -31.91
N GLY A 64 7.94 -5.90 -32.60
CA GLY A 64 9.21 -6.31 -32.01
C GLY A 64 9.14 -7.50 -31.04
N CYS A 65 7.98 -8.15 -30.93
CA CYS A 65 7.76 -9.33 -30.13
C CYS A 65 7.07 -10.42 -30.93
N LYS A 66 7.52 -11.66 -30.79
CA LYS A 66 6.92 -12.83 -31.44
C LYS A 66 5.97 -13.53 -30.49
N LEU A 67 4.71 -13.70 -30.89
CA LEU A 67 3.73 -14.48 -30.14
C LEU A 67 4.10 -15.97 -30.20
N LEU A 68 4.22 -16.62 -29.04
CA LEU A 68 4.53 -18.05 -28.93
C LEU A 68 3.28 -18.89 -28.69
N THR A 69 2.31 -18.38 -27.91
CA THR A 69 1.07 -19.09 -27.60
C THR A 69 -0.11 -18.37 -28.21
N PRO A 70 -0.69 -18.88 -29.32
CA PRO A 70 -1.86 -18.24 -29.95
C PRO A 70 -3.14 -18.33 -29.10
N ARG A 71 -3.22 -19.31 -28.19
CA ARG A 71 -4.31 -19.43 -27.21
C ARG A 71 -3.82 -19.03 -25.83
N PRO A 72 -4.58 -18.22 -25.07
CA PRO A 72 -4.16 -17.81 -23.74
C PRO A 72 -4.22 -18.97 -22.74
N GLY A 73 -3.27 -19.01 -21.82
CA GLY A 73 -3.44 -19.73 -20.57
C GLY A 73 -4.50 -19.00 -19.73
N MET A 74 -5.43 -19.75 -19.13
CA MET A 74 -6.48 -19.17 -18.30
C MET A 74 -6.27 -19.55 -16.84
N SER A 75 -6.36 -18.56 -15.94
CA SER A 75 -6.38 -18.77 -14.49
C SER A 75 -7.55 -18.02 -13.90
N THR A 76 -8.40 -18.73 -13.14
CA THR A 76 -9.57 -18.14 -12.49
C THR A 76 -9.34 -18.08 -10.99
N MET A 77 -9.52 -16.89 -10.40
CA MET A 77 -9.45 -16.65 -8.96
C MET A 77 -10.79 -16.09 -8.49
N GLN A 78 -11.37 -16.72 -7.48
CA GLN A 78 -12.56 -16.23 -6.82
C GLN A 78 -12.20 -15.70 -5.44
N SER A 79 -12.49 -14.44 -5.20
CA SER A 79 -12.29 -13.78 -3.91
C SER A 79 -13.64 -13.50 -3.26
N VAL A 80 -13.78 -13.88 -2.01
CA VAL A 80 -14.97 -13.59 -1.20
C VAL A 80 -14.53 -12.73 -0.03
N GLN A 81 -15.06 -11.53 0.04
CA GLN A 81 -14.84 -10.60 1.16
C GLN A 81 -16.11 -10.45 1.97
N ILE A 82 -15.99 -10.50 3.28
CA ILE A 82 -17.10 -10.24 4.21
C ILE A 82 -16.73 -8.96 4.97
N ILE A 83 -17.41 -7.87 4.66
CA ILE A 83 -17.26 -6.58 5.34
C ILE A 83 -18.58 -6.24 6.02
N ASN A 84 -18.56 -6.02 7.33
CA ASN A 84 -19.75 -5.69 8.13
C ASN A 84 -20.94 -6.67 7.95
N GLY A 85 -20.65 -7.98 7.77
CA GLY A 85 -21.67 -9.00 7.56
C GLY A 85 -22.25 -9.08 6.15
N GLN A 86 -21.84 -8.20 5.24
CA GLN A 86 -22.18 -8.30 3.81
C GLN A 86 -21.08 -9.07 3.07
N GLN A 87 -21.50 -10.13 2.40
CA GLN A 87 -20.62 -10.94 1.57
C GLN A 87 -20.57 -10.35 0.15
N SER A 88 -19.37 -9.96 -0.26
CA SER A 88 -19.07 -9.55 -1.63
C SER A 88 -18.19 -10.63 -2.26
N SER A 89 -18.56 -11.13 -3.43
CA SER A 89 -17.74 -12.06 -4.21
C SER A 89 -17.29 -11.39 -5.50
N SER A 90 -16.02 -11.56 -5.85
CA SER A 90 -15.49 -11.13 -7.14
C SER A 90 -14.76 -12.29 -7.81
N THR A 91 -15.05 -12.48 -9.10
CA THR A 91 -14.35 -13.45 -9.94
C THR A 91 -13.37 -12.71 -10.83
N THR A 92 -12.12 -13.15 -10.83
CA THR A 92 -11.06 -12.60 -11.67
C THR A 92 -10.53 -13.71 -12.58
N ILE A 93 -10.51 -13.44 -13.89
CA ILE A 93 -9.98 -14.35 -14.90
C ILE A 93 -8.78 -13.68 -15.54
N ASP A 94 -7.62 -14.32 -15.45
CA ASP A 94 -6.38 -13.87 -16.07
C ASP A 94 -6.12 -14.69 -17.35
N TYR A 95 -6.09 -14.00 -18.48
CA TYR A 95 -5.72 -14.54 -19.79
C TYR A 95 -4.25 -14.23 -20.05
N THR A 96 -3.41 -15.24 -20.08
CA THR A 96 -1.95 -15.11 -20.20
C THR A 96 -1.48 -15.52 -21.58
N PHE A 97 -0.89 -14.59 -22.33
CA PHE A 97 -0.23 -14.85 -23.59
C PHE A 97 1.29 -14.81 -23.42
N THR A 98 2.00 -15.75 -24.04
CA THR A 98 3.46 -15.80 -24.02
C THR A 98 4.02 -15.23 -25.30
N TYR A 99 4.93 -14.27 -25.15
CA TYR A 99 5.68 -13.64 -26.24
C TYR A 99 7.16 -13.85 -26.03
N ARG A 100 7.92 -13.76 -27.12
CA ARG A 100 9.38 -13.66 -27.09
C ARG A 100 9.79 -12.25 -27.51
N ALA A 101 10.65 -11.63 -26.72
CA ALA A 101 11.24 -10.32 -27.02
C ALA A 101 12.32 -10.49 -28.11
N GLU A 102 12.16 -9.87 -29.27
CA GLU A 102 13.13 -9.97 -30.37
C GLU A 102 14.14 -8.81 -30.35
N LYS A 103 13.73 -7.65 -29.87
CA LYS A 103 14.56 -6.43 -29.82
C LYS A 103 14.36 -5.71 -28.50
N ASP A 104 15.38 -5.00 -28.05
CA ASP A 104 15.30 -4.07 -26.93
C ASP A 104 14.70 -2.72 -27.36
N GLY A 105 14.13 -2.00 -26.41
CA GLY A 105 13.48 -0.72 -26.64
C GLY A 105 12.19 -0.56 -25.85
N THR A 106 11.43 0.49 -26.17
CA THR A 106 10.11 0.72 -25.59
C THR A 106 9.03 0.32 -26.60
N PHE A 107 8.10 -0.53 -26.15
CA PHE A 107 7.05 -1.10 -26.98
C PHE A 107 5.68 -0.79 -26.39
N THR A 108 4.67 -0.78 -27.26
CA THR A 108 3.28 -0.53 -26.88
C THR A 108 2.45 -1.77 -27.10
N ILE A 109 1.69 -2.16 -26.09
CA ILE A 109 0.65 -3.18 -26.18
C ILE A 109 -0.62 -2.47 -26.65
N PRO A 110 -1.14 -2.82 -27.84
CA PRO A 110 -2.37 -2.20 -28.32
C PRO A 110 -3.58 -2.60 -27.48
N ALA A 111 -4.66 -1.84 -27.57
CA ALA A 111 -5.91 -2.16 -26.91
C ALA A 111 -6.45 -3.51 -27.41
N ALA A 112 -6.73 -4.41 -26.49
CA ALA A 112 -7.41 -5.68 -26.74
C ALA A 112 -8.90 -5.55 -26.44
N SER A 113 -9.72 -6.36 -27.10
CA SER A 113 -11.16 -6.44 -26.85
C SER A 113 -11.59 -7.85 -26.49
N ILE A 114 -12.59 -7.93 -25.61
CA ILE A 114 -13.22 -9.18 -25.18
C ILE A 114 -14.72 -8.97 -25.11
N ASP A 115 -15.49 -9.97 -25.50
CA ASP A 115 -16.95 -9.92 -25.40
C ASP A 115 -17.40 -10.58 -24.08
N VAL A 116 -18.15 -9.82 -23.29
CA VAL A 116 -18.67 -10.20 -21.98
C VAL A 116 -20.16 -9.91 -21.95
N ASP A 117 -21.00 -10.91 -21.81
CA ASP A 117 -22.47 -10.78 -21.73
C ASP A 117 -23.05 -9.91 -22.86
N GLY A 118 -22.54 -10.08 -24.09
CA GLY A 118 -22.99 -9.32 -25.27
C GLY A 118 -22.50 -7.87 -25.34
N LYS A 119 -21.58 -7.47 -24.46
CA LYS A 119 -20.90 -6.16 -24.51
C LYS A 119 -19.41 -6.34 -24.76
N THR A 120 -18.88 -5.57 -25.71
CA THR A 120 -17.44 -5.58 -25.98
C THR A 120 -16.72 -4.63 -25.02
N LEU A 121 -15.88 -5.19 -24.13
CA LEU A 121 -14.98 -4.44 -23.27
C LEU A 121 -13.62 -4.28 -23.95
N ARG A 122 -12.97 -3.13 -23.76
CA ARG A 122 -11.64 -2.83 -24.33
C ARG A 122 -10.66 -2.42 -23.22
N THR A 123 -9.41 -2.88 -23.35
CA THR A 123 -8.32 -2.39 -22.49
C THR A 123 -7.82 -1.04 -22.99
N ALA A 124 -7.21 -0.26 -22.07
CA ALA A 124 -6.35 0.84 -22.49
C ALA A 124 -5.07 0.29 -23.14
N GLN A 125 -4.39 1.12 -23.93
CA GLN A 125 -3.04 0.83 -24.38
C GLN A 125 -2.08 0.90 -23.19
N ALA A 126 -1.04 0.06 -23.21
CA ALA A 126 0.00 0.05 -22.18
C ALA A 126 1.38 0.02 -22.84
N SER A 127 2.34 0.69 -22.26
CA SER A 127 3.73 0.64 -22.70
C SER A 127 4.58 -0.17 -21.72
N PHE A 128 5.61 -0.85 -22.25
CA PHE A 128 6.59 -1.55 -21.46
C PHE A 128 7.97 -1.47 -22.13
N LYS A 129 9.01 -1.68 -21.34
CA LYS A 129 10.38 -1.59 -21.80
C LYS A 129 10.99 -2.98 -21.85
N ILE A 130 11.67 -3.30 -22.95
CA ILE A 130 12.52 -4.47 -23.12
C ILE A 130 13.97 -4.00 -22.97
N LEU A 131 14.69 -4.60 -22.06
CA LEU A 131 16.09 -4.29 -21.77
C LEU A 131 17.03 -5.11 -22.69
N PRO A 132 18.21 -4.60 -23.02
CA PRO A 132 19.20 -5.38 -23.75
C PRO A 132 19.68 -6.57 -22.91
N PRO A 133 20.17 -7.64 -23.55
CA PRO A 133 20.75 -8.80 -22.84
C PRO A 133 22.07 -8.40 -22.18
N ASP A 134 22.49 -9.16 -21.17
CA ASP A 134 23.79 -9.00 -20.55
C ASP A 134 24.91 -9.27 -21.56
N LYS A 135 25.93 -8.43 -21.58
CA LYS A 135 27.08 -8.58 -22.50
C LYS A 135 27.80 -9.92 -22.35
N ASN A 136 27.81 -10.46 -21.15
CA ASN A 136 28.50 -11.72 -20.80
C ASN A 136 27.53 -12.86 -20.47
N ALA A 137 26.25 -12.75 -20.81
CA ALA A 137 25.33 -13.86 -20.65
C ALA A 137 25.82 -15.03 -21.54
N PRO A 138 25.98 -16.24 -21.00
CA PRO A 138 26.26 -17.41 -21.83
C PRO A 138 25.12 -17.52 -22.84
N ARG A 139 25.44 -17.52 -24.13
CA ARG A 139 24.46 -17.72 -25.20
C ARG A 139 23.81 -19.08 -24.93
N GLN A 140 22.57 -19.08 -24.45
CA GLN A 140 21.76 -20.29 -24.43
C GLN A 140 21.72 -20.82 -25.88
N GLN A 141 22.46 -21.86 -26.13
CA GLN A 141 22.36 -22.59 -27.38
C GLN A 141 20.94 -23.05 -27.57
N GLN A 142 20.33 -22.56 -28.63
CA GLN A 142 18.99 -22.84 -29.07
C GLN A 142 18.88 -24.38 -29.27
N GLY A 143 18.04 -25.01 -28.41
CA GLY A 143 17.34 -26.26 -28.67
C GLY A 143 18.04 -27.29 -29.59
N GLY A 144 19.11 -27.87 -29.14
CA GLY A 144 19.51 -29.22 -29.55
C GLY A 144 19.20 -30.12 -28.36
N TYR A 145 18.55 -31.26 -28.61
CA TYR A 145 18.47 -32.36 -27.65
C TYR A 145 19.88 -32.60 -27.14
N SER A 146 20.18 -32.18 -25.93
CA SER A 146 21.44 -32.46 -25.27
C SER A 146 21.49 -33.98 -25.12
N ASN A 147 22.42 -34.58 -25.84
CA ASN A 147 22.76 -35.99 -25.74
C ASN A 147 23.03 -36.30 -24.26
N PRO A 148 22.32 -37.26 -23.61
CA PRO A 148 22.54 -37.57 -22.19
C PRO A 148 24.00 -37.94 -21.87
N MET A 149 24.82 -38.21 -22.89
CA MET A 149 26.20 -38.60 -22.78
C MET A 149 27.18 -37.42 -22.66
N SER A 150 26.78 -36.18 -23.00
CA SER A 150 27.66 -35.00 -22.88
C SER A 150 27.76 -34.44 -21.46
N ILE A 151 27.04 -35.04 -20.51
CA ILE A 151 27.11 -34.69 -19.08
C ILE A 151 28.39 -35.24 -18.43
N PHE A 152 29.04 -36.19 -19.07
CA PHE A 152 30.25 -36.86 -18.55
C PHE A 152 31.59 -36.25 -19.00
N ASP A 153 31.61 -35.39 -20.02
CA ASP A 153 32.84 -34.75 -20.53
C ASP A 153 33.27 -33.50 -19.74
N GLU A 154 32.53 -33.08 -18.73
CA GLU A 154 32.84 -31.92 -17.89
C GLU A 154 33.39 -32.33 -16.51
N TYR A 155 33.97 -33.50 -16.39
CA TYR A 155 34.40 -34.11 -15.12
C TYR A 155 35.85 -33.78 -14.69
N ASP A 156 36.54 -32.87 -15.40
CA ASP A 156 37.93 -32.51 -15.06
C ASP A 156 38.15 -31.00 -14.84
N ALA A 157 37.22 -30.35 -14.18
CA ALA A 157 37.44 -29.02 -13.61
C ALA A 157 37.67 -29.19 -12.11
N GLY A 158 38.93 -29.07 -11.71
CA GLY A 158 39.38 -29.04 -10.33
C GLY A 158 38.56 -28.09 -9.45
N GLU A 159 38.70 -28.21 -8.14
CA GLU A 159 38.02 -27.43 -7.08
C GLU A 159 37.66 -26.01 -7.57
N GLU A 160 36.47 -25.83 -8.15
CA GLU A 160 36.01 -24.53 -8.59
C GLU A 160 35.94 -23.65 -7.35
N SER A 161 36.88 -22.72 -7.30
CA SER A 161 36.87 -21.60 -6.36
C SER A 161 35.47 -21.04 -6.29
N ARG A 162 34.87 -21.13 -5.11
CA ARG A 162 33.56 -20.52 -4.77
C ARG A 162 33.55 -19.10 -5.31
N PRO A 163 32.67 -18.72 -6.22
CA PRO A 163 32.68 -17.37 -6.77
C PRO A 163 32.46 -16.39 -5.62
N GLU A 164 33.50 -15.63 -5.33
CA GLU A 164 33.45 -14.56 -4.35
C GLU A 164 32.50 -13.48 -4.88
N ILE A 165 31.62 -12.94 -4.02
CA ILE A 165 30.67 -11.90 -4.44
C ILE A 165 31.48 -10.66 -4.86
N SER A 166 31.40 -10.33 -6.14
CA SER A 166 32.09 -9.17 -6.70
C SER A 166 31.38 -7.89 -6.31
N LYS A 167 32.15 -6.79 -6.18
CA LYS A 167 31.63 -5.43 -6.02
C LYS A 167 30.68 -5.00 -7.15
N ASN A 168 30.73 -5.68 -8.29
CA ASN A 168 29.82 -5.46 -9.42
C ASN A 168 28.51 -6.29 -9.33
N ASP A 169 28.40 -7.21 -8.37
CA ASP A 169 27.20 -8.02 -8.23
C ASP A 169 26.15 -7.36 -7.35
N ILE A 170 26.60 -6.49 -6.43
CA ILE A 170 25.71 -5.73 -5.55
C ILE A 170 26.40 -4.43 -5.10
N PHE A 171 25.72 -3.30 -5.27
CA PHE A 171 26.23 -1.97 -4.92
C PHE A 171 25.08 -0.96 -4.77
N VAL A 172 25.37 0.16 -4.09
CA VAL A 172 24.45 1.30 -3.98
C VAL A 172 24.97 2.44 -4.85
N ARG A 173 24.06 3.14 -5.54
CA ARG A 173 24.36 4.35 -6.30
C ARG A 173 23.55 5.53 -5.79
N VAL A 174 24.16 6.70 -5.85
CA VAL A 174 23.50 7.99 -5.73
C VAL A 174 23.23 8.51 -7.15
N ILE A 175 21.98 8.73 -7.48
CA ILE A 175 21.52 9.17 -8.80
C ILE A 175 20.92 10.56 -8.62
N LEU A 176 21.43 11.53 -9.35
CA LEU A 176 20.95 12.90 -9.38
C LEU A 176 20.30 13.18 -10.73
N ASN A 177 19.20 13.94 -10.74
CA ASN A 177 18.56 14.35 -11.99
C ASN A 177 19.36 15.39 -12.77
N LYS A 178 20.34 16.06 -12.10
CA LYS A 178 21.27 17.02 -12.70
C LYS A 178 22.61 17.04 -11.96
N ASN A 179 23.70 17.35 -12.67
CA ASN A 179 25.05 17.42 -12.11
C ASN A 179 25.52 18.85 -11.87
N HIS A 180 24.74 19.84 -12.33
CA HIS A 180 24.97 21.27 -12.14
C HIS A 180 23.68 21.94 -11.69
N ALA A 181 23.74 22.82 -10.70
CA ALA A 181 22.59 23.54 -10.18
C ALA A 181 23.03 24.88 -9.58
N TYR A 182 22.12 25.82 -9.40
CA TYR A 182 22.32 27.00 -8.61
C TYR A 182 22.13 26.76 -7.12
N GLU A 183 22.69 27.62 -6.26
CA GLU A 183 22.34 27.62 -4.84
C GLU A 183 20.84 27.76 -4.67
N GLY A 184 20.25 26.94 -3.79
CA GLY A 184 18.80 26.90 -3.53
C GLY A 184 17.94 26.21 -4.61
N GLU A 185 18.54 25.77 -5.73
CA GLU A 185 17.81 25.05 -6.77
C GLU A 185 17.51 23.59 -6.36
N ALA A 186 16.30 23.13 -6.62
CA ALA A 186 15.89 21.76 -6.33
C ALA A 186 16.63 20.72 -7.18
N ILE A 187 17.18 19.70 -6.54
CA ILE A 187 17.83 18.54 -7.17
C ILE A 187 17.13 17.28 -6.64
N GLU A 188 16.61 16.45 -7.53
CA GLU A 188 16.11 15.13 -7.14
C GLU A 188 17.31 14.19 -6.93
N CYS A 189 17.37 13.58 -5.76
CA CYS A 189 18.38 12.61 -5.38
C CYS A 189 17.72 11.28 -5.06
N THR A 190 18.20 10.21 -5.68
CA THR A 190 17.75 8.85 -5.46
C THR A 190 18.91 7.96 -5.09
N LEU A 191 18.87 7.34 -3.91
CA LEU A 191 19.76 6.28 -3.51
C LEU A 191 19.12 4.96 -3.91
N LYS A 192 19.82 4.18 -4.74
CA LYS A 192 19.27 2.96 -5.32
C LYS A 192 20.29 1.82 -5.17
N LEU A 193 19.77 0.69 -4.66
CA LEU A 193 20.51 -0.57 -4.63
C LEU A 193 20.39 -1.26 -5.98
N TYR A 194 21.50 -1.78 -6.47
CA TYR A 194 21.63 -2.63 -7.65
C TYR A 194 22.15 -3.98 -7.21
N THR A 195 21.47 -5.06 -7.57
CA THR A 195 21.86 -6.42 -7.18
C THR A 195 21.56 -7.43 -8.29
N LYS A 196 22.38 -8.47 -8.42
CA LYS A 196 22.10 -9.65 -9.23
C LYS A 196 21.38 -10.74 -8.45
N PHE A 197 21.26 -10.59 -7.14
CA PHE A 197 20.63 -11.57 -6.26
C PHE A 197 19.13 -11.31 -6.17
N GLU A 198 18.33 -12.35 -6.35
CA GLU A 198 16.87 -12.29 -6.27
C GLU A 198 16.35 -12.13 -4.83
N ARG A 199 17.14 -12.58 -3.85
CA ARG A 199 16.75 -12.57 -2.45
C ARG A 199 17.82 -11.96 -1.55
N ILE A 200 17.39 -10.98 -0.76
CA ILE A 200 18.14 -10.38 0.34
C ILE A 200 17.38 -10.73 1.62
N ASN A 201 18.04 -11.42 2.54
CA ASN A 201 17.42 -11.85 3.82
C ASN A 201 17.51 -10.78 4.90
N SER A 202 18.63 -10.06 4.96
CA SER A 202 18.81 -8.95 5.90
C SER A 202 19.39 -7.74 5.19
N PHE A 203 19.01 -6.54 5.63
CA PHE A 203 19.53 -5.26 5.16
C PHE A 203 19.65 -4.32 6.35
N MET A 204 20.87 -3.93 6.69
CA MET A 204 21.19 -3.07 7.82
C MET A 204 21.92 -1.82 7.34
N VAL A 205 21.53 -0.66 7.85
CA VAL A 205 22.23 0.60 7.62
C VAL A 205 23.28 0.76 8.72
N THR A 206 24.55 0.55 8.39
CA THR A 206 25.67 0.68 9.33
C THR A 206 26.08 2.13 9.49
N SER A 207 25.99 2.92 8.40
CA SER A 207 26.20 4.37 8.43
C SER A 207 25.17 5.03 7.53
N PRO A 208 24.40 6.01 8.00
CA PRO A 208 23.42 6.69 7.17
C PRO A 208 24.08 7.49 6.03
N PRO A 209 23.34 7.77 4.95
CA PRO A 209 23.80 8.67 3.90
C PRO A 209 23.95 10.10 4.42
N THR A 210 24.98 10.81 3.92
CA THR A 210 25.25 12.21 4.30
C THR A 210 25.07 13.15 3.12
N PHE A 211 24.54 14.33 3.42
CA PHE A 211 24.19 15.38 2.46
C PHE A 211 24.75 16.73 2.94
N ASP A 212 26.05 16.80 3.15
CA ASP A 212 26.68 17.98 3.71
C ASP A 212 26.53 19.20 2.78
N GLY A 213 25.96 20.29 3.30
CA GLY A 213 25.66 21.50 2.56
C GLY A 213 24.33 21.50 1.81
N PHE A 214 23.44 20.55 2.09
CA PHE A 214 22.08 20.51 1.52
C PHE A 214 21.00 20.53 2.59
N LEU A 215 19.88 21.19 2.29
CA LEU A 215 18.61 20.94 2.96
C LEU A 215 17.89 19.80 2.23
N ILE A 216 17.13 18.98 2.97
CA ILE A 216 16.58 17.73 2.46
C ILE A 216 15.08 17.68 2.74
N ASP A 217 14.29 17.34 1.70
CA ASP A 217 12.90 16.95 1.81
C ASP A 217 12.74 15.51 1.33
N GLU A 218 12.41 14.60 2.25
CA GLU A 218 12.31 13.17 1.96
C GLU A 218 11.00 12.83 1.26
N ILE A 219 11.06 11.88 0.34
CA ILE A 219 9.92 11.28 -0.33
C ILE A 219 9.74 9.88 0.25
N ASP A 220 8.55 9.60 0.79
CA ASP A 220 8.23 8.26 1.29
C ASP A 220 8.36 7.24 0.17
N THR A 221 9.24 6.29 0.36
CA THR A 221 9.50 5.21 -0.59
C THR A 221 9.55 3.88 0.16
N GLN A 222 8.95 2.85 -0.44
CA GLN A 222 9.10 1.48 0.05
C GLN A 222 10.20 0.80 -0.75
N ALA A 223 11.25 0.35 -0.06
CA ALA A 223 12.31 -0.42 -0.68
C ALA A 223 11.79 -1.81 -1.08
N GLN A 224 11.60 -2.02 -2.38
CA GLN A 224 11.16 -3.29 -2.95
C GLN A 224 12.06 -3.67 -4.12
N LEU A 225 12.57 -4.88 -4.11
CA LEU A 225 13.32 -5.48 -5.23
C LEU A 225 12.33 -5.93 -6.31
N ASN A 226 11.89 -5.01 -7.16
CA ASN A 226 10.83 -5.28 -8.12
C ASN A 226 11.06 -4.73 -9.54
N GLN A 227 12.16 -4.06 -9.76
CA GLN A 227 12.50 -3.48 -11.06
C GLN A 227 13.85 -4.00 -11.54
N VAL A 228 13.97 -4.26 -12.83
CA VAL A 228 15.25 -4.58 -13.46
C VAL A 228 15.70 -3.39 -14.30
N GLU A 229 16.96 -2.99 -14.13
CA GLU A 229 17.59 -1.92 -14.89
C GLU A 229 18.87 -2.41 -15.55
N HIS A 230 19.09 -1.96 -16.78
CA HIS A 230 20.33 -2.22 -17.49
C HIS A 230 21.35 -1.15 -17.15
N TYR A 231 22.49 -1.55 -16.60
CA TYR A 231 23.58 -0.65 -16.22
C TYR A 231 24.94 -1.26 -16.57
N ASN A 232 25.82 -0.49 -17.23
CA ASN A 232 27.16 -0.93 -17.67
C ASN A 232 27.18 -2.26 -18.42
N GLY A 233 26.15 -2.54 -19.26
CA GLY A 233 26.06 -3.75 -20.04
C GLY A 233 25.56 -4.98 -19.29
N GLN A 234 25.03 -4.82 -18.08
CA GLN A 234 24.46 -5.89 -17.26
C GLN A 234 23.09 -5.49 -16.70
N ASN A 235 22.24 -6.47 -16.44
CA ASN A 235 20.92 -6.27 -15.86
C ASN A 235 20.97 -6.51 -14.35
N TYR A 236 20.40 -5.59 -13.58
CA TYR A 236 20.34 -5.63 -12.12
C TYR A 236 18.91 -5.53 -11.65
N ILE A 237 18.58 -6.30 -10.65
CA ILE A 237 17.37 -6.06 -9.84
C ILE A 237 17.66 -4.86 -8.96
N THR A 238 16.73 -3.89 -8.91
CA THR A 238 16.95 -2.64 -8.20
C THR A 238 15.89 -2.37 -7.15
N ALA A 239 16.30 -1.68 -6.07
CA ALA A 239 15.40 -1.15 -5.05
C ALA A 239 15.78 0.30 -4.73
N VAL A 240 14.76 1.17 -4.63
CA VAL A 240 14.96 2.53 -4.15
C VAL A 240 15.07 2.51 -2.64
N LEU A 241 16.24 2.85 -2.10
CA LEU A 241 16.50 2.91 -0.67
C LEU A 241 16.03 4.23 -0.06
N LYS A 242 16.28 5.33 -0.79
CA LYS A 242 15.89 6.68 -0.37
C LYS A 242 15.69 7.55 -1.60
N LYS A 243 14.63 8.35 -1.57
CA LYS A 243 14.36 9.38 -2.56
C LYS A 243 14.10 10.69 -1.85
N CYS A 244 14.72 11.79 -2.30
CA CYS A 244 14.55 13.09 -1.69
C CYS A 244 14.76 14.21 -2.70
N ILE A 245 14.24 15.40 -2.38
CA ILE A 245 14.59 16.65 -3.02
C ILE A 245 15.59 17.33 -2.12
N ILE A 246 16.73 17.73 -2.69
CA ILE A 246 17.79 18.40 -1.97
C ILE A 246 18.02 19.82 -2.51
N PHE A 247 18.35 20.76 -1.63
CA PHE A 247 18.57 22.17 -1.94
C PHE A 247 19.95 22.57 -1.46
N PRO A 248 20.92 22.85 -2.36
CA PRO A 248 22.28 23.25 -1.97
C PRO A 248 22.27 24.61 -1.27
N GLN A 249 23.00 24.70 -0.17
CA GLN A 249 23.15 25.92 0.65
C GLN A 249 24.45 26.66 0.42
N LYS A 250 25.34 26.09 -0.36
CA LYS A 250 26.68 26.64 -0.64
C LYS A 250 27.05 26.37 -2.08
N SER A 251 27.79 27.28 -2.69
CA SER A 251 28.39 27.10 -4.00
C SER A 251 29.65 26.23 -3.95
N GLY A 252 30.08 25.78 -5.13
CA GLY A 252 31.22 24.91 -5.31
C GLY A 252 30.85 23.43 -5.46
N LYS A 253 31.86 22.57 -5.33
CA LYS A 253 31.66 21.12 -5.47
C LYS A 253 31.18 20.52 -4.16
N LEU A 254 29.91 20.12 -4.11
CA LEU A 254 29.32 19.42 -2.98
C LEU A 254 29.26 17.91 -3.25
N THR A 255 29.41 17.09 -2.22
CA THR A 255 29.48 15.65 -2.34
C THR A 255 28.42 15.00 -1.44
N ILE A 256 27.66 14.09 -2.03
CA ILE A 256 26.66 13.27 -1.36
C ILE A 256 27.25 11.87 -1.19
N ASN A 257 27.18 11.32 0.02
CA ASN A 257 27.67 9.99 0.34
C ASN A 257 26.48 9.04 0.57
N SER A 258 26.52 7.87 -0.06
CA SER A 258 25.42 6.89 0.04
C SER A 258 25.28 6.23 1.42
N GLY A 259 26.27 6.36 2.29
CA GLY A 259 26.34 5.59 3.54
C GLY A 259 26.92 4.18 3.35
N LYS A 260 26.94 3.41 4.44
CA LYS A 260 27.42 2.01 4.48
C LYS A 260 26.26 1.09 4.83
N TYR A 261 26.25 -0.08 4.20
CA TYR A 261 25.19 -1.06 4.36
C TYR A 261 25.79 -2.46 4.52
N ASP A 262 25.26 -3.20 5.47
CA ASP A 262 25.53 -4.63 5.65
C ASP A 262 24.28 -5.41 5.27
N LEU A 263 24.44 -6.43 4.49
CA LEU A 263 23.32 -7.20 3.98
C LEU A 263 23.71 -8.67 3.83
N SER A 264 22.69 -9.53 3.86
CA SER A 264 22.83 -10.95 3.63
C SER A 264 22.08 -11.34 2.38
N VAL A 265 22.79 -11.94 1.42
CA VAL A 265 22.23 -12.43 0.16
C VAL A 265 22.21 -13.95 0.12
N VAL A 266 21.22 -14.50 -0.58
CA VAL A 266 21.11 -15.94 -0.80
C VAL A 266 21.71 -16.27 -2.16
N GLN A 267 22.75 -17.08 -2.16
CA GLN A 267 23.39 -17.63 -3.35
C GLN A 267 23.11 -19.13 -3.43
N LEU A 268 22.78 -19.63 -4.63
CA LEU A 268 22.63 -21.07 -4.87
C LEU A 268 24.01 -21.69 -5.13
N GLU A 269 24.49 -22.50 -4.20
CA GLU A 269 25.71 -23.30 -4.38
C GLU A 269 25.35 -24.66 -4.96
N ARG A 270 26.08 -25.07 -5.99
CA ARG A 270 25.97 -26.43 -6.53
C ARG A 270 26.73 -27.39 -5.62
N VAL A 271 26.02 -28.40 -5.12
CA VAL A 271 26.59 -29.46 -4.29
C VAL A 271 26.48 -30.76 -5.08
N SER A 272 27.61 -31.39 -5.37
CA SER A 272 27.66 -32.70 -6.04
C SER A 272 27.95 -33.78 -4.99
N ASN A 273 27.09 -34.79 -4.91
CA ASN A 273 27.27 -35.99 -4.10
C ASN A 273 27.70 -37.19 -4.95
N GLY A 274 28.41 -36.93 -6.04
CA GLY A 274 28.93 -37.99 -6.93
C GLY A 274 27.90 -38.50 -7.96
N PHE A 275 26.63 -38.65 -7.59
CA PHE A 275 25.56 -39.12 -8.49
C PHE A 275 24.50 -38.06 -8.81
N PHE A 276 24.35 -37.04 -7.95
CA PHE A 276 23.34 -35.99 -8.14
C PHE A 276 23.96 -34.62 -7.90
N ILE A 277 23.70 -33.70 -8.82
CA ILE A 277 23.98 -32.27 -8.64
C ILE A 277 22.73 -31.63 -8.07
N SER A 278 22.80 -31.07 -6.86
CA SER A 278 21.74 -30.32 -6.23
C SER A 278 22.17 -28.87 -6.01
N ALA A 279 21.21 -27.94 -6.00
CA ALA A 279 21.44 -26.54 -5.64
C ALA A 279 21.02 -26.32 -4.19
N ARG A 280 21.96 -25.87 -3.36
CA ARG A 280 21.71 -25.52 -1.96
C ARG A 280 21.74 -24.01 -1.81
N PRO A 281 20.72 -23.37 -1.21
CA PRO A 281 20.78 -21.96 -0.86
C PRO A 281 21.77 -21.76 0.30
N VAL A 282 22.75 -20.88 0.10
CA VAL A 282 23.74 -20.48 1.12
C VAL A 282 23.65 -18.99 1.30
N GLU A 283 23.62 -18.56 2.55
CA GLU A 283 23.59 -17.17 2.94
C GLU A 283 25.01 -16.62 3.04
N LYS A 284 25.26 -15.46 2.42
CA LYS A 284 26.54 -14.76 2.46
C LYS A 284 26.36 -13.33 2.90
N GLU A 285 27.20 -12.89 3.82
CA GLU A 285 27.25 -11.50 4.26
C GLU A 285 28.05 -10.65 3.25
N VAL A 286 27.53 -9.45 2.98
CA VAL A 286 28.15 -8.48 2.09
C VAL A 286 28.17 -7.10 2.75
N HIS A 287 29.36 -6.51 2.78
CA HIS A 287 29.58 -5.15 3.30
C HIS A 287 29.73 -4.17 2.13
N LEU A 288 28.70 -3.35 1.89
CA LEU A 288 28.74 -2.36 0.82
C LEU A 288 29.52 -1.13 1.24
N GLN A 289 30.54 -0.81 0.44
CA GLN A 289 31.31 0.42 0.60
C GLN A 289 30.49 1.63 0.15
N PRO A 290 30.73 2.82 0.76
CA PRO A 290 30.00 4.00 0.41
C PRO A 290 30.36 4.45 -1.04
N PHE A 291 29.32 4.88 -1.75
CA PHE A 291 29.45 5.53 -3.04
C PHE A 291 29.28 7.04 -2.85
N SER A 292 30.16 7.82 -3.47
CA SER A 292 30.10 9.27 -3.39
C SER A 292 29.77 9.86 -4.76
N GLN A 293 28.78 10.75 -4.81
CA GLN A 293 28.40 11.50 -6.01
C GLN A 293 28.57 12.99 -5.75
N SER A 294 29.30 13.64 -6.63
CA SER A 294 29.49 15.10 -6.57
C SER A 294 28.55 15.82 -7.52
N VAL A 295 28.16 17.01 -7.12
CA VAL A 295 27.40 17.98 -7.92
C VAL A 295 28.08 19.34 -7.85
N GLU A 296 28.11 20.07 -8.95
CA GLU A 296 28.69 21.40 -9.03
C GLU A 296 27.62 22.47 -8.85
N ILE A 297 27.80 23.31 -7.84
CA ILE A 297 26.82 24.33 -7.47
C ILE A 297 27.37 25.71 -7.87
N THR A 298 26.65 26.36 -8.77
CA THR A 298 26.93 27.69 -9.23
C THR A 298 26.38 28.71 -8.21
N PRO A 299 27.16 29.70 -7.78
CA PRO A 299 26.67 30.78 -6.95
C PRO A 299 25.60 31.58 -7.70
N LEU A 300 24.66 32.16 -6.95
CA LEU A 300 23.71 33.10 -7.53
C LEU A 300 24.42 34.38 -8.02
N PRO A 301 23.96 34.99 -9.14
CA PRO A 301 24.59 36.19 -9.69
C PRO A 301 24.69 37.33 -8.70
N GLN A 302 25.80 38.06 -8.77
CA GLN A 302 26.06 39.26 -7.96
C GLN A 302 25.93 40.51 -8.84
N PRO A 303 25.49 41.68 -8.28
CA PRO A 303 25.03 41.87 -6.89
C PRO A 303 23.63 41.32 -6.66
N GLN A 304 23.39 40.75 -5.47
CA GLN A 304 22.05 40.35 -5.06
C GLN A 304 21.22 41.59 -4.68
N PRO A 305 19.95 41.69 -5.10
CA PRO A 305 19.03 42.75 -4.68
C PRO A 305 18.83 42.77 -3.16
N ALA A 306 18.71 43.97 -2.57
CA ALA A 306 18.58 44.14 -1.11
C ALA A 306 17.40 43.42 -0.48
N GLY A 307 16.32 43.18 -1.24
CA GLY A 307 15.11 42.45 -0.79
C GLY A 307 15.15 40.93 -1.02
N PHE A 308 16.27 40.38 -1.50
CA PHE A 308 16.38 38.96 -1.75
C PHE A 308 16.59 38.17 -0.45
N THR A 309 15.69 37.20 -0.19
CA THR A 309 15.69 36.38 1.03
C THR A 309 15.99 34.90 0.76
N GLY A 310 16.61 34.57 -0.38
CA GLY A 310 17.00 33.20 -0.73
C GLY A 310 15.95 32.41 -1.49
N ALA A 311 14.89 33.04 -2.01
CA ALA A 311 13.87 32.39 -2.81
C ALA A 311 14.38 32.05 -4.22
N VAL A 312 14.41 30.75 -4.58
CA VAL A 312 14.87 30.25 -5.88
C VAL A 312 13.77 29.36 -6.49
N GLY A 313 13.34 29.73 -7.71
CA GLY A 313 12.26 29.02 -8.38
C GLY A 313 11.37 29.93 -9.20
N HIS A 314 10.08 29.71 -9.13
CA HIS A 314 9.06 30.55 -9.77
C HIS A 314 7.92 30.81 -8.79
N TYR A 315 7.60 32.10 -8.54
CA TYR A 315 6.68 32.51 -7.49
C TYR A 315 5.70 33.56 -7.97
N THR A 316 4.54 33.61 -7.30
CA THR A 316 3.59 34.72 -7.25
C THR A 316 3.54 35.25 -5.83
N PHE A 317 3.22 36.55 -5.67
CA PHE A 317 3.18 37.19 -4.38
C PHE A 317 1.96 38.10 -4.26
N GLU A 318 1.17 37.89 -3.23
CA GLU A 318 -0.09 38.58 -3.00
C GLU A 318 -0.20 39.05 -1.56
N SER A 319 -0.99 40.11 -1.33
CA SER A 319 -1.32 40.58 0.00
C SER A 319 -2.85 40.65 0.19
N SER A 320 -3.30 40.53 1.43
CA SER A 320 -4.69 40.75 1.82
C SER A 320 -4.78 41.39 3.17
N LEU A 321 -5.74 42.30 3.35
CA LEU A 321 -6.03 42.99 4.59
C LEU A 321 -7.46 42.68 5.01
N SER A 322 -7.69 42.34 6.29
CA SER A 322 -9.01 41.91 6.79
C SER A 322 -10.02 43.06 6.85
N ASN A 323 -9.59 44.30 7.17
CA ASN A 323 -10.42 45.47 7.26
C ASN A 323 -9.62 46.74 6.96
N SER A 324 -10.08 47.58 6.03
CA SER A 324 -9.45 48.85 5.65
C SER A 324 -9.95 50.05 6.45
N THR A 325 -11.07 49.90 7.21
CA THR A 325 -11.67 50.93 8.02
C THR A 325 -11.88 50.48 9.49
N PRO A 326 -10.78 50.09 10.17
CA PRO A 326 -10.86 49.61 11.54
C PRO A 326 -11.11 50.76 12.52
N ARG A 327 -11.47 50.39 13.74
CA ARG A 327 -11.54 51.33 14.87
C ARG A 327 -10.28 51.22 15.73
N THR A 328 -9.95 52.27 16.46
CA THR A 328 -8.87 52.24 17.46
C THR A 328 -9.07 51.06 18.43
N GLY A 329 -8.04 50.28 18.67
CA GLY A 329 -8.07 49.08 19.50
C GLY A 329 -8.64 47.82 18.81
N GLU A 330 -9.08 47.90 17.55
CA GLU A 330 -9.56 46.75 16.79
C GLU A 330 -8.38 46.05 16.10
N ALA A 331 -8.21 44.73 16.37
CA ALA A 331 -7.16 43.94 15.72
C ALA A 331 -7.53 43.66 14.26
N ILE A 332 -6.59 43.93 13.34
CA ILE A 332 -6.71 43.61 11.92
C ILE A 332 -5.59 42.68 11.51
N SER A 333 -5.86 41.83 10.52
CA SER A 333 -4.90 40.88 9.98
C SER A 333 -4.41 41.36 8.61
N LEU A 334 -3.08 41.54 8.49
CA LEU A 334 -2.38 41.79 7.24
C LEU A 334 -1.64 40.52 6.85
N ARG A 335 -2.02 39.94 5.73
CA ARG A 335 -1.50 38.66 5.28
C ARG A 335 -0.76 38.81 3.95
N TYR A 336 0.42 38.22 3.87
CA TYR A 336 1.21 38.08 2.65
C TYR A 336 1.33 36.61 2.29
N ILE A 337 1.16 36.29 1.02
CA ILE A 337 1.15 34.93 0.52
C ILE A 337 2.08 34.84 -0.68
N ALA A 338 3.14 34.05 -0.55
CA ALA A 338 3.99 33.64 -1.65
C ALA A 338 3.58 32.23 -2.10
N THR A 339 3.19 32.06 -3.36
CA THR A 339 2.81 30.77 -3.93
C THR A 339 3.76 30.44 -5.08
N GLY A 340 4.24 29.20 -5.17
CA GLY A 340 5.13 28.87 -6.27
C GLY A 340 5.76 27.49 -6.20
N THR A 341 6.78 27.32 -7.04
CA THR A 341 7.60 26.10 -7.17
C THR A 341 9.06 26.47 -6.97
N GLY A 342 9.80 25.61 -6.26
CA GLY A 342 11.20 25.81 -5.93
C GLY A 342 11.46 25.47 -4.47
N ASN A 343 12.28 26.27 -3.80
CA ASN A 343 12.64 26.07 -2.38
C ASN A 343 11.62 26.68 -1.41
N ILE A 344 10.33 26.68 -1.74
CA ILE A 344 9.23 27.37 -1.03
C ILE A 344 9.21 27.12 0.48
N LYS A 345 9.61 25.96 0.93
CA LYS A 345 9.66 25.59 2.35
C LYS A 345 10.70 26.39 3.15
N TYR A 346 11.71 26.89 2.46
CA TYR A 346 12.87 27.59 3.02
C TYR A 346 12.87 29.09 2.70
N VAL A 347 11.79 29.58 2.09
CA VAL A 347 11.61 30.98 1.75
C VAL A 347 11.18 31.78 2.97
N THR A 348 11.64 33.01 3.08
CA THR A 348 11.19 33.96 4.09
C THR A 348 10.60 35.19 3.41
N ILE A 349 9.38 35.56 3.78
CA ILE A 349 8.76 36.79 3.32
C ILE A 349 9.37 37.97 4.10
N PRO A 350 9.88 39.04 3.41
CA PRO A 350 10.42 40.18 4.09
C PRO A 350 9.40 40.87 5.01
N LYS A 351 9.85 41.43 6.13
CA LYS A 351 8.99 42.13 7.07
C LYS A 351 8.40 43.39 6.40
N PRO A 352 7.07 43.62 6.51
CA PRO A 352 6.44 44.82 5.99
C PRO A 352 6.79 46.05 6.85
N GLN A 353 6.77 47.22 6.21
CA GLN A 353 6.85 48.49 6.91
C GLN A 353 5.47 48.87 7.41
N ILE A 354 5.24 48.71 8.71
CA ILE A 354 4.00 49.05 9.37
C ILE A 354 4.23 50.35 10.16
N PRO A 355 3.31 51.35 10.09
CA PRO A 355 3.44 52.59 10.84
C PRO A 355 3.57 52.35 12.36
N SER A 356 4.35 53.20 13.04
CA SER A 356 4.66 53.11 14.48
C SER A 356 3.42 53.23 15.36
N GLU A 357 2.34 53.80 14.83
CA GLU A 357 1.04 54.00 15.48
C GLU A 357 0.21 52.71 15.60
N PHE A 358 0.74 51.64 15.05
CA PHE A 358 0.13 50.30 15.17
C PHE A 358 0.95 49.45 16.12
N GLU A 359 0.28 48.88 17.10
CA GLU A 359 0.86 47.80 17.88
C GLU A 359 0.94 46.53 17.02
N GLN A 360 2.14 45.90 16.99
CA GLN A 360 2.42 44.74 16.15
C GLN A 360 2.64 43.52 17.03
N TYR A 361 1.93 42.46 16.73
CA TYR A 361 2.13 41.19 17.38
C TYR A 361 3.10 40.32 16.56
N THR A 362 3.68 39.31 17.19
CA THR A 362 4.57 38.34 16.51
C THR A 362 3.84 37.71 15.32
N PRO A 363 4.41 37.79 14.10
CA PRO A 363 3.74 37.24 12.92
C PRO A 363 3.60 35.74 13.01
N LYS A 364 2.45 35.25 12.56
CA LYS A 364 2.24 33.82 12.35
C LYS A 364 2.68 33.46 10.95
N THR A 365 3.66 32.56 10.85
CA THR A 365 4.11 32.02 9.56
C THR A 365 3.60 30.60 9.40
N ASP A 366 3.09 30.27 8.22
CA ASP A 366 2.63 28.94 7.87
C ASP A 366 3.15 28.58 6.47
N THR A 367 3.64 27.36 6.34
CA THR A 367 4.17 26.86 5.07
C THR A 367 3.50 25.55 4.72
N ASN A 368 2.74 25.53 3.64
CA ASN A 368 2.14 24.35 3.08
C ASN A 368 2.87 23.99 1.78
N ALA A 369 3.83 23.08 1.88
CA ALA A 369 4.65 22.64 0.75
C ALA A 369 4.49 21.14 0.53
N ARG A 370 4.42 20.74 -0.73
CA ARG A 370 4.39 19.35 -1.17
C ARG A 370 5.35 19.12 -2.31
N ILE A 371 5.78 17.89 -2.45
CA ILE A 371 6.63 17.48 -3.57
C ILE A 371 5.78 17.34 -4.82
N ALA A 372 6.20 17.97 -5.91
CA ALA A 372 5.57 17.91 -7.23
C ALA A 372 6.66 17.66 -8.29
N GLY A 373 6.71 16.44 -8.81
CA GLY A 373 7.81 16.03 -9.70
C GLY A 373 9.15 16.05 -8.98
N ASN A 374 10.07 16.85 -9.49
CA ASN A 374 11.46 16.98 -9.00
C ASN A 374 11.71 18.27 -8.18
N THR A 375 10.66 18.90 -7.66
CA THR A 375 10.74 20.14 -6.88
C THR A 375 9.64 20.19 -5.83
N LEU A 376 9.67 21.24 -4.98
CA LEU A 376 8.54 21.55 -4.09
C LEU A 376 7.59 22.54 -4.77
N THR A 377 6.32 22.41 -4.47
CA THR A 377 5.27 23.40 -4.79
C THR A 377 4.44 23.67 -3.55
N GLY A 378 3.97 24.90 -3.39
CA GLY A 378 3.18 25.24 -2.22
C GLY A 378 2.97 26.72 -2.01
N THR A 379 2.60 27.04 -0.77
CA THR A 379 2.36 28.40 -0.30
C THR A 379 3.11 28.67 1.00
N MET A 380 3.69 29.84 1.09
CA MET A 380 4.23 30.42 2.31
C MET A 380 3.36 31.62 2.69
N THR A 381 2.79 31.60 3.88
CA THR A 381 1.93 32.68 4.40
C THR A 381 2.60 33.34 5.60
N ALA A 382 2.66 34.68 5.60
CA ALA A 382 3.03 35.46 6.77
C ALA A 382 1.85 36.36 7.17
N GLU A 383 1.30 36.15 8.33
CA GLU A 383 0.14 36.87 8.86
C GLU A 383 0.57 37.75 10.04
N TYR A 384 0.40 39.05 9.89
CA TYR A 384 0.70 40.08 10.88
C TYR A 384 -0.61 40.55 11.51
N THR A 385 -0.77 40.37 12.81
CA THR A 385 -1.85 41.00 13.57
C THR A 385 -1.37 42.35 14.03
N ILE A 386 -2.09 43.40 13.62
CA ILE A 386 -1.77 44.81 13.94
C ILE A 386 -3.00 45.48 14.54
N VAL A 387 -2.77 46.38 15.50
CA VAL A 387 -3.82 47.10 16.22
C VAL A 387 -3.57 48.58 16.16
N PRO A 388 -4.42 49.38 15.47
CA PRO A 388 -4.25 50.82 15.41
C PRO A 388 -4.51 51.45 16.77
N GLN A 389 -3.60 52.32 17.23
CA GLN A 389 -3.67 53.00 18.50
C GLN A 389 -4.29 54.40 18.35
N ASN A 390 -4.11 55.03 17.19
CA ASN A 390 -4.54 56.40 16.92
C ASN A 390 -5.59 56.47 15.80
N VAL A 391 -6.46 57.48 15.87
CA VAL A 391 -7.42 57.82 14.80
C VAL A 391 -6.69 58.55 13.69
N GLY A 392 -6.98 58.26 12.45
CA GLY A 392 -6.38 58.95 11.31
C GLY A 392 -6.33 58.10 10.05
N LYS A 393 -5.66 58.65 9.04
CA LYS A 393 -5.35 57.94 7.78
C LYS A 393 -3.91 57.48 7.80
N PHE A 394 -3.73 56.19 7.62
CA PHE A 394 -2.42 55.54 7.64
C PHE A 394 -2.20 54.79 6.34
N LYS A 395 -0.94 54.69 5.95
CA LYS A 395 -0.56 53.97 4.72
C LYS A 395 0.41 52.86 5.05
N ILE A 396 0.06 51.62 4.67
CA ILE A 396 1.00 50.50 4.62
C ILE A 396 1.54 50.44 3.19
N PRO A 397 2.84 50.64 2.98
CA PRO A 397 3.41 50.65 1.62
C PRO A 397 3.27 49.27 0.96
N ALA A 398 3.38 49.27 -0.36
CA ALA A 398 3.48 48.03 -1.12
C ALA A 398 4.72 47.24 -0.68
N GLN A 399 4.55 45.94 -0.57
CA GLN A 399 5.61 45.01 -0.12
C GLN A 399 6.25 44.33 -1.32
N GLU A 400 7.55 44.33 -1.36
CA GLU A 400 8.34 43.65 -2.40
C GLU A 400 8.79 42.27 -1.93
N PHE A 401 8.80 41.34 -2.87
CA PHE A 401 9.32 39.99 -2.70
C PHE A 401 10.20 39.66 -3.91
N THR A 402 11.49 39.42 -3.69
CA THR A 402 12.46 39.14 -4.73
C THR A 402 12.86 37.67 -4.71
N TYR A 403 12.83 37.02 -5.88
CA TYR A 403 13.29 35.65 -6.05
C TYR A 403 14.22 35.54 -7.28
N PHE A 404 15.00 34.47 -7.32
CA PHE A 404 15.81 34.13 -8.49
C PHE A 404 15.03 33.17 -9.39
N ASP A 405 14.72 33.61 -10.62
CA ASP A 405 14.03 32.84 -11.64
C ASP A 405 15.04 31.97 -12.42
N LEU A 406 14.97 30.66 -12.26
CA LEU A 406 15.87 29.69 -12.88
C LEU A 406 15.74 29.65 -14.41
N ALA A 407 14.54 29.92 -14.96
CA ALA A 407 14.33 29.93 -16.40
C ALA A 407 14.92 31.19 -17.06
N LYS A 408 14.77 32.34 -16.40
CA LYS A 408 15.27 33.61 -16.87
C LYS A 408 16.73 33.87 -16.45
N LYS A 409 17.24 33.12 -15.46
CA LYS A 409 18.55 33.28 -14.82
C LYS A 409 18.80 34.71 -14.30
N GLN A 410 17.75 35.30 -13.73
CA GLN A 410 17.79 36.67 -13.20
C GLN A 410 16.89 36.81 -11.98
N TYR A 411 17.15 37.86 -11.18
CA TYR A 411 16.25 38.20 -10.07
C TYR A 411 15.00 38.87 -10.61
N VAL A 412 13.85 38.46 -10.04
CA VAL A 412 12.53 39.00 -10.32
C VAL A 412 11.92 39.51 -9.03
N THR A 413 11.53 40.79 -9.02
CA THR A 413 10.83 41.39 -7.89
C THR A 413 9.35 41.45 -8.17
N LEU A 414 8.56 40.87 -7.28
CA LEU A 414 7.11 40.94 -7.27
C LEU A 414 6.67 41.94 -6.22
N THR A 415 5.63 42.69 -6.52
CA THR A 415 5.10 43.72 -5.61
C THR A 415 3.68 43.39 -5.25
N ALA A 416 3.41 43.15 -3.95
CA ALA A 416 2.06 43.02 -3.41
C ALA A 416 1.51 44.41 -3.07
N ALA A 417 0.21 44.57 -3.24
CA ALA A 417 -0.43 45.87 -3.04
C ALA A 417 -0.24 46.42 -1.63
N GLY A 418 -0.03 47.72 -1.52
CA GLY A 418 -0.11 48.45 -0.26
C GLY A 418 -1.56 48.79 0.09
N TYR A 419 -1.79 49.26 1.32
CA TYR A 419 -3.11 49.58 1.85
C TYR A 419 -3.19 50.96 2.45
N GLU A 420 -4.31 51.65 2.23
CA GLU A 420 -4.67 52.85 2.93
C GLU A 420 -5.75 52.50 3.97
N LEU A 421 -5.48 52.83 5.22
CA LEU A 421 -6.39 52.55 6.32
C LEU A 421 -6.98 53.86 6.83
N GLU A 422 -8.30 53.91 7.04
CA GLU A 422 -9.00 55.00 7.69
C GLU A 422 -9.47 54.52 9.06
N VAL A 423 -8.72 54.89 10.10
CA VAL A 423 -9.00 54.45 11.47
C VAL A 423 -10.00 55.37 12.13
N ALA A 424 -11.19 54.85 12.46
CA ALA A 424 -12.22 55.57 13.16
C ALA A 424 -12.07 55.43 14.68
N LYS A 425 -12.69 56.36 15.44
CA LYS A 425 -12.68 56.29 16.90
C LYS A 425 -13.40 55.03 17.40
N GLY A 426 -12.75 54.25 18.25
CA GLY A 426 -13.34 53.09 18.91
C GLY A 426 -14.41 53.45 19.90
N SER A 427 -15.41 52.60 20.08
CA SER A 427 -16.51 52.80 21.07
C SER A 427 -16.12 52.31 22.47
N GLY A 428 -14.91 51.83 22.67
CA GLY A 428 -14.40 51.36 23.95
C GLY A 428 -13.76 52.50 24.74
N THR A 429 -14.13 52.66 25.97
CA THR A 429 -13.49 53.48 26.98
C THR A 429 -12.11 52.95 27.35
N THR A 430 -11.15 53.06 26.42
CA THR A 430 -9.74 53.11 26.82
C THR A 430 -9.40 54.59 26.89
N ALA A 431 -9.31 55.12 28.09
CA ALA A 431 -8.78 56.43 28.34
C ALA A 431 -7.35 56.51 27.80
N TYR A 432 -7.22 57.08 26.60
CA TYR A 432 -5.92 57.63 26.18
C TYR A 432 -5.71 58.91 26.97
N THR A 433 -4.87 58.82 27.96
CA THR A 433 -4.27 59.99 28.60
C THR A 433 -3.36 60.66 27.59
N ASP A 434 -3.69 61.92 27.21
CA ASP A 434 -2.77 62.82 26.52
C ASP A 434 -1.41 62.80 27.24
N GLN A 435 -0.38 62.72 26.47
CA GLN A 435 1.01 62.62 26.92
C GLN A 435 1.57 63.96 27.42
N HIS A 436 0.76 64.71 28.13
CA HIS A 436 1.14 65.91 28.91
C HIS A 436 0.41 65.83 30.24
N ASP A 437 1.00 65.14 31.17
CA ASP A 437 0.97 65.31 32.63
C ASP A 437 1.28 63.96 33.30
N ILE A 438 2.59 63.64 33.32
CA ILE A 438 3.08 62.64 34.28
C ILE A 438 3.36 63.41 35.57
N GLU A 439 2.32 63.68 36.35
CA GLU A 439 2.46 63.84 37.78
C GLU A 439 1.96 62.58 38.46
N ALA A 440 2.88 61.97 39.17
CA ALA A 440 2.70 60.81 39.96
C ALA A 440 1.51 60.99 40.93
N LYS A 441 0.42 60.19 40.74
CA LYS A 441 -0.48 59.81 41.83
C LYS A 441 -0.47 58.32 41.97
N ASN A 442 0.34 57.86 42.90
CA ASN A 442 0.15 56.59 43.59
C ASN A 442 -1.28 56.52 44.12
N THR A 443 -2.17 55.83 43.46
CA THR A 443 -3.38 55.26 44.07
C THR A 443 -3.52 53.86 43.58
N ASP A 444 -3.02 53.01 44.41
CA ASP A 444 -3.20 51.59 44.43
C ASP A 444 -4.70 51.31 44.67
N ILE A 445 -5.26 50.35 43.86
CA ILE A 445 -6.59 49.76 44.01
C ILE A 445 -7.77 50.66 43.63
N LEU A 446 -8.22 50.54 42.35
CA LEU A 446 -9.54 51.01 41.91
C LEU A 446 -10.63 50.19 42.59
N HIS A 447 -11.52 50.92 43.32
CA HIS A 447 -12.69 50.34 44.01
C HIS A 447 -13.66 49.69 43.02
N ILE A 448 -14.28 48.61 43.47
CA ILE A 448 -15.32 47.85 42.80
C ILE A 448 -16.47 48.77 42.36
N LYS A 449 -16.85 48.78 41.10
CA LYS A 449 -18.01 49.48 40.56
C LYS A 449 -19.28 48.99 41.26
N THR A 450 -19.86 49.80 42.16
CA THR A 450 -21.18 49.63 42.76
C THR A 450 -22.27 50.26 41.85
N GLY A 451 -22.54 49.66 40.72
CA GLY A 451 -23.67 50.02 39.87
C GLY A 451 -24.43 48.72 39.57
N ASP A 452 -25.77 48.80 39.84
CA ASP A 452 -26.68 47.71 39.50
C ASP A 452 -26.56 47.31 38.04
N LYS A 453 -25.75 46.31 37.78
CA LYS A 453 -25.84 45.51 36.53
C LYS A 453 -26.88 44.44 36.82
N SER A 454 -28.06 44.56 36.21
CA SER A 454 -28.91 43.41 36.01
C SER A 454 -28.11 42.31 35.36
N LEU A 455 -27.61 41.40 36.16
CA LEU A 455 -26.97 40.16 35.68
C LEU A 455 -28.07 39.42 34.93
N SER A 456 -27.98 39.42 33.60
CA SER A 456 -28.73 38.49 32.80
C SER A 456 -28.38 37.10 33.31
N LYS A 457 -29.39 36.31 33.69
CA LYS A 457 -29.20 34.91 34.10
C LYS A 457 -28.42 34.21 32.97
N ASP A 458 -27.18 33.93 33.23
CA ASP A 458 -26.37 33.12 32.35
C ASP A 458 -27.13 31.85 32.02
N HIS A 459 -27.13 31.50 30.75
CA HIS A 459 -27.65 30.23 30.32
C HIS A 459 -26.97 29.13 31.13
N THR A 460 -27.78 28.40 31.93
CA THR A 460 -27.27 27.26 32.70
C THR A 460 -26.42 26.37 31.77
N PRO A 461 -25.17 26.14 32.10
CA PRO A 461 -24.29 25.37 31.22
C PRO A 461 -24.94 24.01 30.91
N LEU A 462 -24.82 23.55 29.67
CA LEU A 462 -25.41 22.31 29.19
C LEU A 462 -25.10 21.10 30.10
N ILE A 463 -23.96 21.16 30.80
CA ILE A 463 -23.48 20.15 31.76
C ILE A 463 -24.42 20.01 32.98
N SER A 464 -25.18 21.06 33.39
CA SER A 464 -26.09 21.00 34.54
C SER A 464 -27.48 20.46 34.18
N ARG A 465 -27.74 20.16 32.92
CA ARG A 465 -29.02 19.58 32.48
C ARG A 465 -28.98 18.06 32.58
N TRP A 466 -29.96 17.48 33.28
CA TRP A 466 -30.05 16.03 33.51
C TRP A 466 -30.08 15.19 32.21
N TRP A 467 -30.69 15.69 31.13
CA TRP A 467 -30.77 15.01 29.83
C TRP A 467 -29.38 14.86 29.15
N TYR A 468 -28.43 15.77 29.43
CA TYR A 468 -27.06 15.69 28.96
C TYR A 468 -26.38 14.41 29.50
N TRP A 469 -26.49 14.16 30.80
CA TRP A 469 -25.98 12.95 31.44
C TRP A 469 -26.74 11.70 31.04
N ALA A 470 -28.07 11.80 30.79
CA ALA A 470 -28.88 10.69 30.26
C ALA A 470 -28.43 10.26 28.86
N LEU A 471 -27.99 11.20 28.01
CA LEU A 471 -27.45 10.89 26.67
C LEU A 471 -26.13 10.14 26.77
N PHE A 472 -25.23 10.55 27.68
CA PHE A 472 -23.98 9.83 27.93
C PHE A 472 -24.22 8.45 28.54
N ALA A 473 -25.14 8.32 29.46
CA ALA A 473 -25.53 7.02 30.02
C ALA A 473 -26.10 6.08 28.93
N GLY A 474 -26.92 6.60 28.03
CA GLY A 474 -27.46 5.87 26.90
C GLY A 474 -26.36 5.35 25.95
N LEU A 475 -25.41 6.22 25.59
CA LEU A 475 -24.24 5.83 24.77
C LEU A 475 -23.39 4.75 25.46
N LEU A 476 -23.18 4.87 26.77
CA LEU A 476 -22.44 3.89 27.56
C LEU A 476 -23.14 2.52 27.56
N ILE A 477 -24.46 2.50 27.75
CA ILE A 477 -25.27 1.25 27.70
C ILE A 477 -25.20 0.61 26.32
N ILE A 478 -25.32 1.41 25.24
CA ILE A 478 -25.21 0.89 23.87
C ILE A 478 -23.80 0.31 23.62
N SER A 479 -22.77 0.96 24.12
CA SER A 479 -21.38 0.47 23.99
C SER A 479 -21.17 -0.86 24.74
N ILE A 480 -21.67 -0.97 25.96
CA ILE A 480 -21.61 -2.22 26.76
C ILE A 480 -22.39 -3.34 26.08
N ALA A 481 -23.59 -3.05 25.57
CA ALA A 481 -24.41 -4.01 24.83
C ALA A 481 -23.69 -4.47 23.55
N GLY A 482 -23.05 -3.54 22.81
CA GLY A 482 -22.26 -3.85 21.62
C GLY A 482 -21.07 -4.77 21.93
N VAL A 483 -20.33 -4.49 23.01
CA VAL A 483 -19.22 -5.34 23.46
C VAL A 483 -19.72 -6.72 23.91
N ALA A 484 -20.86 -6.79 24.60
CA ALA A 484 -21.46 -8.05 25.04
C ALA A 484 -21.88 -8.92 23.84
N VAL A 485 -22.51 -8.30 22.81
CA VAL A 485 -22.91 -8.99 21.57
C VAL A 485 -21.65 -9.44 20.79
N ALA A 486 -20.65 -8.59 20.67
CA ALA A 486 -19.40 -8.94 20.00
C ALA A 486 -18.66 -10.09 20.71
N ARG A 487 -18.60 -10.08 22.04
CA ARG A 487 -18.02 -11.18 22.83
C ARG A 487 -18.85 -12.46 22.71
N HIS A 488 -20.17 -12.35 22.63
CA HIS A 488 -21.03 -13.50 22.42
C HIS A 488 -20.79 -14.12 21.03
N GLN A 489 -20.69 -13.30 19.98
CA GLN A 489 -20.36 -13.74 18.62
C GLN A 489 -18.96 -14.35 18.54
N MET A 490 -17.95 -13.73 19.15
CA MET A 490 -16.59 -14.29 19.20
C MET A 490 -16.53 -15.65 19.89
N ARG A 491 -17.32 -15.89 20.96
CA ARG A 491 -17.44 -17.20 21.60
C ARG A 491 -18.11 -18.23 20.69
N LEU A 492 -19.12 -17.81 19.91
CA LEU A 492 -19.78 -18.66 18.92
C LEU A 492 -18.86 -18.99 17.73
N ASP A 493 -17.96 -18.08 17.34
CA ASP A 493 -17.02 -18.28 16.23
C ASP A 493 -15.75 -19.03 16.66
N ALA A 494 -15.35 -18.97 17.93
CA ALA A 494 -14.24 -19.75 18.47
C ALA A 494 -14.49 -21.26 18.48
N ASP A 495 -15.75 -21.70 18.38
CA ASP A 495 -16.13 -23.11 18.32
C ASP A 495 -16.24 -23.66 16.87
N VAL A 496 -15.31 -23.24 16.01
CA VAL A 496 -15.22 -23.75 14.62
C VAL A 496 -14.92 -25.24 14.59
N VAL A 497 -14.17 -25.75 15.55
CA VAL A 497 -13.80 -27.17 15.65
C VAL A 497 -15.02 -27.99 16.08
N GLY A 498 -15.80 -27.53 17.07
CA GLY A 498 -17.01 -28.20 17.51
C GLY A 498 -18.10 -28.26 16.42
N ARG A 499 -18.23 -27.20 15.62
CA ARG A 499 -19.17 -27.17 14.48
C ARG A 499 -18.75 -28.08 13.33
N ARG A 500 -17.44 -28.19 13.05
CA ARG A 500 -16.94 -29.12 12.01
C ARG A 500 -17.16 -30.56 12.40
N THR A 501 -16.84 -30.93 13.64
CA THR A 501 -17.09 -32.30 14.16
C THR A 501 -18.58 -32.68 14.18
N SER A 502 -19.46 -31.76 14.54
CA SER A 502 -20.90 -31.98 14.51
C SER A 502 -21.48 -32.13 13.09
N ARG A 503 -20.92 -31.38 12.11
CA ARG A 503 -21.28 -31.50 10.69
C ARG A 503 -20.70 -32.76 10.05
N ALA A 504 -19.51 -33.20 10.44
CA ALA A 504 -18.85 -34.40 9.92
C ALA A 504 -19.75 -35.63 10.00
N ASN A 505 -20.35 -35.86 11.17
CA ASN A 505 -21.28 -37.00 11.36
C ASN A 505 -22.51 -36.91 10.45
N LYS A 506 -23.10 -35.71 10.30
CA LYS A 506 -24.27 -35.51 9.43
C LYS A 506 -23.94 -35.75 7.94
N VAL A 507 -22.75 -35.32 7.49
CA VAL A 507 -22.28 -35.52 6.11
C VAL A 507 -21.94 -37.00 5.87
N ALA A 508 -21.25 -37.65 6.80
CA ALA A 508 -20.91 -39.07 6.71
C ALA A 508 -22.18 -39.94 6.64
N LYS A 509 -23.17 -39.71 7.51
CA LYS A 509 -24.48 -40.42 7.48
C LYS A 509 -25.24 -40.19 6.18
N LYS A 510 -25.16 -38.98 5.59
CA LYS A 510 -25.78 -38.70 4.29
C LYS A 510 -25.12 -39.49 3.16
N ARG A 511 -23.78 -39.58 3.15
CA ARG A 511 -23.01 -40.36 2.15
C ARG A 511 -23.21 -41.86 2.31
N LEU A 512 -23.28 -42.37 3.56
CA LEU A 512 -23.61 -43.77 3.81
C LEU A 512 -25.00 -44.14 3.32
N ARG A 513 -26.01 -43.25 3.43
CA ARG A 513 -27.32 -43.45 2.80
C ARG A 513 -27.24 -43.53 1.28
N SER A 514 -26.32 -42.75 0.65
CA SER A 514 -26.08 -42.86 -0.79
C SER A 514 -25.44 -44.21 -1.14
N ALA A 515 -24.49 -44.70 -0.33
CA ALA A 515 -23.90 -46.02 -0.48
C ALA A 515 -24.98 -47.14 -0.34
N GLU A 516 -25.91 -47.00 0.61
CA GLU A 516 -27.05 -47.92 0.77
C GLU A 516 -27.94 -48.01 -0.49
N LEU A 517 -28.14 -46.87 -1.18
CA LEU A 517 -28.88 -46.84 -2.45
C LEU A 517 -28.16 -47.59 -3.57
N PHE A 518 -26.81 -47.47 -3.63
CA PHE A 518 -26.01 -48.23 -4.59
C PHE A 518 -25.98 -49.73 -4.27
N MET A 519 -25.93 -50.09 -2.98
CA MET A 519 -26.05 -51.45 -2.51
C MET A 519 -27.37 -52.08 -2.99
N LYS A 520 -28.52 -51.40 -2.79
CA LYS A 520 -29.84 -51.84 -3.23
C LYS A 520 -30.00 -51.93 -4.76
N LYS A 521 -29.13 -51.25 -5.52
CA LYS A 521 -29.12 -51.31 -6.99
C LYS A 521 -28.11 -52.30 -7.54
N HIS A 522 -27.46 -53.10 -6.70
CA HIS A 522 -26.39 -54.05 -7.07
C HIS A 522 -25.25 -53.38 -7.86
N GLN A 523 -24.89 -52.13 -7.49
CA GLN A 523 -23.82 -51.37 -8.08
C GLN A 523 -22.61 -51.38 -7.12
N SER A 524 -21.94 -52.49 -7.01
CA SER A 524 -20.91 -52.77 -6.00
C SER A 524 -19.70 -51.83 -6.09
N GLU A 525 -19.22 -51.51 -7.27
CA GLU A 525 -18.10 -50.57 -7.44
C GLU A 525 -18.42 -49.16 -6.89
N GLN A 526 -19.60 -48.64 -7.22
CA GLN A 526 -20.04 -47.31 -6.76
C GLN A 526 -20.32 -47.29 -5.25
N PHE A 527 -20.80 -48.41 -4.70
CA PHE A 527 -20.97 -48.60 -3.28
C PHE A 527 -19.64 -48.45 -2.52
N TYR A 528 -18.60 -49.18 -2.91
CA TYR A 528 -17.28 -49.13 -2.26
C TYR A 528 -16.66 -47.76 -2.37
N GLN A 529 -16.81 -47.09 -3.49
CA GLN A 529 -16.32 -45.72 -3.66
C GLN A 529 -17.00 -44.70 -2.72
N GLU A 530 -18.34 -44.83 -2.51
CA GLU A 530 -19.05 -43.91 -1.62
C GLU A 530 -18.79 -44.21 -0.14
N VAL A 531 -18.57 -45.48 0.24
CA VAL A 531 -18.15 -45.84 1.61
C VAL A 531 -16.76 -45.28 1.90
N LEU A 532 -15.80 -45.43 0.97
CA LEU A 532 -14.49 -44.85 1.08
C LEU A 532 -14.54 -43.32 1.24
N ARG A 533 -15.32 -42.65 0.40
CA ARG A 533 -15.49 -41.18 0.50
C ARG A 533 -16.14 -40.75 1.81
N ALA A 534 -17.06 -41.54 2.33
CA ALA A 534 -17.71 -41.26 3.62
C ALA A 534 -16.73 -41.38 4.78
N LEU A 535 -15.90 -42.42 4.80
CA LEU A 535 -14.90 -42.66 5.86
C LEU A 535 -13.75 -41.65 5.80
N TRP A 536 -13.14 -41.44 4.63
CA TRP A 536 -12.05 -40.46 4.48
C TRP A 536 -12.53 -39.05 4.80
N GLY A 537 -13.73 -38.67 4.34
CA GLY A 537 -14.30 -37.35 4.64
C GLY A 537 -14.59 -37.18 6.13
N TYR A 538 -15.13 -38.22 6.80
CA TYR A 538 -15.39 -38.19 8.22
C TYR A 538 -14.10 -38.07 9.06
N LEU A 539 -13.10 -38.90 8.75
CA LEU A 539 -11.80 -38.86 9.43
C LEU A 539 -11.06 -37.52 9.22
N SER A 540 -11.10 -36.98 8.01
CA SER A 540 -10.56 -35.67 7.71
C SER A 540 -11.17 -34.56 8.57
N ASP A 541 -12.50 -34.51 8.63
CA ASP A 541 -13.23 -33.52 9.41
C ASP A 541 -13.06 -33.72 10.93
N LYS A 542 -13.03 -34.98 11.39
CA LYS A 542 -12.91 -35.34 12.81
C LYS A 542 -11.49 -35.12 13.34
N LEU A 543 -10.45 -35.41 12.54
CA LEU A 543 -9.05 -35.23 12.88
C LEU A 543 -8.54 -33.83 12.57
N ASN A 544 -9.29 -33.06 11.77
CA ASN A 544 -8.90 -31.75 11.22
C ASN A 544 -7.60 -31.81 10.38
N ILE A 545 -7.47 -32.87 9.57
CA ILE A 545 -6.36 -33.11 8.66
C ILE A 545 -6.92 -33.17 7.24
N PRO A 546 -6.35 -32.44 6.25
CA PRO A 546 -6.80 -32.53 4.86
C PRO A 546 -6.71 -33.97 4.33
N VAL A 547 -7.70 -34.40 3.53
CA VAL A 547 -7.73 -35.77 2.94
C VAL A 547 -6.44 -36.12 2.20
N SER A 548 -5.79 -35.12 1.57
CA SER A 548 -4.52 -35.32 0.85
C SER A 548 -3.32 -35.67 1.74
N GLN A 549 -3.42 -35.44 3.04
CA GLN A 549 -2.37 -35.74 4.03
C GLN A 549 -2.73 -36.95 4.93
N LEU A 550 -3.92 -37.52 4.77
CA LEU A 550 -4.33 -38.68 5.51
C LEU A 550 -3.71 -39.96 4.90
N THR A 551 -2.90 -40.63 5.66
CA THR A 551 -2.36 -41.97 5.36
C THR A 551 -2.86 -42.94 6.43
N ARG A 552 -2.87 -44.25 6.14
CA ARG A 552 -3.28 -45.29 7.12
C ARG A 552 -2.51 -45.18 8.43
N GLN A 553 -1.20 -45.05 8.35
CA GLN A 553 -0.34 -44.88 9.52
C GLN A 553 -0.71 -43.64 10.33
N ASN A 554 -0.92 -42.53 9.63
CA ASN A 554 -1.24 -41.25 10.26
C ASN A 554 -2.63 -41.24 10.91
N ILE A 555 -3.61 -42.03 10.39
CA ILE A 555 -4.93 -42.20 11.01
C ILE A 555 -4.81 -42.95 12.32
N VAL A 556 -4.07 -44.08 12.34
CA VAL A 556 -3.89 -44.91 13.55
C VAL A 556 -3.20 -44.09 14.62
N ASP A 557 -2.09 -43.43 14.30
CA ASP A 557 -1.30 -42.63 15.24
C ASP A 557 -2.15 -41.48 15.84
N ASN A 558 -2.90 -40.75 15.00
CA ASN A 558 -3.72 -39.63 15.46
C ASN A 558 -4.96 -40.07 16.26
N LEU A 559 -5.57 -41.23 15.96
CA LEU A 559 -6.68 -41.78 16.74
C LEU A 559 -6.19 -42.31 18.08
N ALA A 560 -5.07 -43.03 18.12
CA ALA A 560 -4.45 -43.54 19.33
C ALA A 560 -4.04 -42.38 20.28
N HIS A 561 -3.40 -41.33 19.76
CA HIS A 561 -3.05 -40.12 20.52
C HIS A 561 -4.27 -39.39 21.11
N ARG A 562 -5.46 -39.59 20.56
CA ARG A 562 -6.71 -38.99 21.05
C ARG A 562 -7.53 -39.92 21.93
N GLY A 563 -6.98 -41.07 22.30
CA GLY A 563 -7.58 -42.02 23.27
C GLY A 563 -8.62 -42.94 22.67
N VAL A 564 -8.61 -43.21 21.37
CA VAL A 564 -9.45 -44.22 20.71
C VAL A 564 -8.81 -45.59 20.93
N SER A 565 -9.61 -46.63 21.24
CA SER A 565 -9.09 -47.96 21.44
C SER A 565 -8.50 -48.56 20.16
N ASP A 566 -7.46 -49.36 20.31
CA ASP A 566 -6.74 -50.01 19.19
C ASP A 566 -7.67 -50.91 18.36
N GLU A 567 -8.72 -51.46 18.99
CA GLU A 567 -9.75 -52.28 18.31
C GLU A 567 -10.49 -51.46 17.24
N ILE A 568 -10.95 -50.25 17.60
CA ILE A 568 -11.65 -49.35 16.65
C ILE A 568 -10.70 -48.83 15.57
N CYS A 569 -9.46 -48.55 15.91
CA CYS A 569 -8.46 -48.13 14.95
C CYS A 569 -8.19 -49.22 13.90
N ASN A 570 -8.03 -50.47 14.33
CA ASN A 570 -7.81 -51.62 13.46
C ASN A 570 -9.03 -51.89 12.59
N GLU A 571 -10.24 -51.82 13.15
CA GLU A 571 -11.49 -52.01 12.42
C GLU A 571 -11.63 -51.01 11.25
N ILE A 572 -11.29 -49.74 11.50
CA ILE A 572 -11.32 -48.69 10.46
C ILE A 572 -10.33 -49.00 9.35
N VAL A 573 -9.10 -49.39 9.69
CA VAL A 573 -8.07 -49.73 8.70
C VAL A 573 -8.52 -50.94 7.87
N VAL A 574 -9.08 -51.96 8.47
CA VAL A 574 -9.58 -53.15 7.77
C VAL A 574 -10.71 -52.77 6.78
N ILE A 575 -11.66 -51.91 7.20
CA ILE A 575 -12.72 -51.44 6.29
C ILE A 575 -12.17 -50.66 5.13
N LEU A 576 -11.18 -49.77 5.37
CA LEU A 576 -10.54 -49.02 4.31
C LEU A 576 -9.81 -49.95 3.33
N ASP A 577 -9.11 -50.98 3.85
CA ASP A 577 -8.37 -51.95 3.02
C ASP A 577 -9.35 -52.83 2.20
N GLU A 578 -10.43 -53.31 2.80
CA GLU A 578 -11.47 -54.08 2.11
C GLU A 578 -12.13 -53.25 1.00
N CYS A 579 -12.43 -51.98 1.24
CA CYS A 579 -13.01 -51.08 0.24
C CYS A 579 -12.01 -50.68 -0.87
N GLU A 580 -10.72 -50.55 -0.57
CA GLU A 580 -9.70 -50.28 -1.59
C GLU A 580 -9.39 -51.52 -2.43
N MET A 581 -9.30 -52.72 -1.83
CA MET A 581 -9.11 -53.97 -2.55
C MET A 581 -10.28 -54.26 -3.50
N ALA A 582 -11.52 -54.00 -3.08
CA ALA A 582 -12.70 -54.17 -3.91
C ALA A 582 -12.64 -53.36 -5.22
N ARG A 583 -11.89 -52.27 -5.26
CA ARG A 583 -11.70 -51.44 -6.46
C ARG A 583 -10.87 -52.12 -7.55
N TYR A 584 -10.06 -53.11 -7.19
CA TYR A 584 -9.16 -53.84 -8.12
C TYR A 584 -9.61 -55.27 -8.38
N THR A 585 -10.76 -55.68 -7.84
CA THR A 585 -11.29 -57.04 -7.91
C THR A 585 -12.37 -57.12 -9.00
N PRO A 586 -12.46 -58.22 -9.81
CA PRO A 586 -13.50 -58.38 -10.82
C PRO A 586 -14.91 -58.42 -10.22
N ASP A 587 -15.91 -57.87 -10.92
CA ASP A 587 -17.29 -57.64 -10.47
C ASP A 587 -18.01 -58.90 -9.91
N SER A 588 -17.67 -60.10 -10.39
CA SER A 588 -18.35 -61.33 -10.01
C SER A 588 -18.10 -61.84 -8.57
N SER A 589 -17.10 -61.24 -7.87
CA SER A 589 -16.76 -61.64 -6.49
C SER A 589 -17.10 -60.59 -5.43
N LEU A 590 -17.61 -59.43 -5.83
CA LEU A 590 -17.87 -58.28 -4.98
C LEU A 590 -19.18 -58.31 -4.21
N ASP A 591 -20.18 -59.05 -4.70
CA ASP A 591 -21.56 -59.04 -4.15
C ASP A 591 -21.73 -59.75 -2.79
N SER A 592 -20.80 -60.64 -2.41
CA SER A 592 -20.98 -61.48 -1.22
C SER A 592 -20.72 -60.78 0.14
N ASN A 593 -20.07 -59.59 0.17
CA ASN A 593 -19.65 -58.93 1.41
C ASN A 593 -20.18 -57.50 1.59
N VAL A 594 -20.99 -56.99 0.67
CA VAL A 594 -21.40 -55.55 0.62
C VAL A 594 -22.17 -55.14 1.87
N GLU A 595 -23.09 -55.99 2.34
CA GLU A 595 -23.95 -55.73 3.51
C GLU A 595 -23.13 -55.70 4.82
N ALA A 596 -22.20 -56.67 4.96
CA ALA A 596 -21.31 -56.73 6.14
C ALA A 596 -20.37 -55.52 6.23
N ILE A 597 -19.84 -55.02 5.12
CA ILE A 597 -18.98 -53.85 5.07
C ILE A 597 -19.75 -52.54 5.38
N TYR A 598 -21.01 -52.46 4.90
CA TYR A 598 -21.87 -51.33 5.24
C TYR A 598 -22.11 -51.22 6.74
N ASP A 599 -22.51 -52.38 7.36
CA ASP A 599 -22.77 -52.42 8.81
C ASP A 599 -21.54 -52.12 9.63
N LYS A 600 -20.37 -52.66 9.26
CA LYS A 600 -19.09 -52.33 9.90
C LYS A 600 -18.75 -50.84 9.77
N ALA A 601 -18.92 -50.22 8.61
CA ALA A 601 -18.65 -48.79 8.40
C ALA A 601 -19.59 -47.88 9.23
N VAL A 602 -20.87 -48.26 9.35
CA VAL A 602 -21.84 -47.55 10.20
C VAL A 602 -21.49 -47.70 11.67
N GLN A 603 -21.06 -48.91 12.11
CA GLN A 603 -20.66 -49.16 13.50
C GLN A 603 -19.38 -48.39 13.85
N ALA A 604 -18.36 -48.41 12.98
CA ALA A 604 -17.12 -47.70 13.17
C ALA A 604 -17.31 -46.16 13.30
N ILE A 605 -18.15 -45.57 12.42
CA ILE A 605 -18.46 -44.14 12.52
C ILE A 605 -19.23 -43.82 13.81
N ASN A 606 -20.17 -44.65 14.21
CA ASN A 606 -20.93 -44.44 15.45
C ASN A 606 -20.06 -44.64 16.71
N ALA A 607 -19.12 -45.59 16.70
CA ALA A 607 -18.17 -45.82 17.79
C ALA A 607 -17.20 -44.63 17.94
N LEU A 608 -16.65 -44.12 16.83
CA LEU A 608 -15.84 -42.92 16.81
C LEU A 608 -16.61 -41.66 17.25
N ASP A 609 -17.89 -41.58 16.99
CA ASP A 609 -18.71 -40.44 17.40
C ASP A 609 -18.98 -40.43 18.91
N LYS A 610 -19.13 -41.61 19.51
CA LYS A 610 -19.31 -41.81 20.95
C LYS A 610 -18.01 -41.62 21.74
N SER A 611 -16.86 -41.89 21.16
CA SER A 611 -15.57 -41.63 21.79
C SER A 611 -15.35 -40.12 21.90
N LYS A 612 -15.33 -39.59 23.13
CA LYS A 612 -14.95 -38.18 23.40
C LYS A 612 -13.47 -38.04 23.09
N LEU A 613 -13.16 -37.60 21.88
CA LEU A 613 -11.78 -37.28 21.51
C LEU A 613 -11.24 -36.14 22.39
N SER A 614 -10.13 -36.37 23.08
CA SER A 614 -9.46 -35.34 23.87
C SER A 614 -9.01 -34.19 22.96
N PRO A 615 -9.28 -32.91 23.28
CA PRO A 615 -8.76 -31.81 22.50
C PRO A 615 -7.23 -31.79 22.60
N ARG A 616 -6.60 -31.41 21.50
CA ARG A 616 -5.14 -31.23 21.37
C ARG A 616 -4.67 -30.02 22.16
#